data_b172ab7134dcdfd6d5e4302e94c2d0cb
#
_entry.id   b172ab7134dcdfd6d5e4302e94c2d0cb
#
_cell.length_a   1.000
_cell.length_b   1.000
_cell.length_c   1.000
_cell.angle_alpha   90.00
_cell.angle_beta   90.00
_cell.angle_gamma   90.00
#
_symmetry.space_group_name_H-M   'P 1'
#
loop_
_entity.id
_entity.type
_entity.pdbx_description
1 polymer ?
#
loop_
_entity_poly.entity_id
_entity_poly.type
_entity_poly.pdbx_seq_one_letter_code
_entity_poly.pdbx_strand_id
1 'polypeptide(L)'
;MPHKSDVQVALISGGTSGIGFATAKLLLKEGWCVVINGRDEKSGQKAKMKLRRYSSKVQYIQGDVSKIEDCQRIVKETVKLFGGISALVTAAGYYEEELLADVTEAAFDEMFGTNVKGTVFLCQAVLPYLRSSKGSIVTIASDAGLQGNVACSVYGASKGAVVSFTKSLSLEMAPHSVRVN
;
A
#
# COMPACT_ATOMS: atom_id res chain seq x y z
N MET A 1 -16.93 28.67 -9.01
CA MET A 1 -15.67 27.96 -9.20
C MET A 1 -15.95 26.49 -8.89
N PRO A 2 -15.69 25.53 -9.77
CA PRO A 2 -15.90 24.14 -9.43
C PRO A 2 -14.97 23.76 -8.27
N HIS A 3 -15.52 23.11 -7.25
CA HIS A 3 -14.78 22.61 -6.12
C HIS A 3 -13.67 21.68 -6.61
N LYS A 4 -12.45 21.88 -6.12
CA LYS A 4 -11.23 21.10 -6.41
C LYS A 4 -11.31 19.63 -5.89
N SER A 5 -12.52 19.09 -5.65
CA SER A 5 -12.79 17.87 -4.86
C SER A 5 -13.25 16.64 -5.64
N ASP A 6 -13.34 16.68 -6.98
CA ASP A 6 -13.92 15.53 -7.71
C ASP A 6 -12.91 14.52 -8.26
N VAL A 7 -11.62 14.77 -8.12
CA VAL A 7 -10.60 13.84 -8.61
C VAL A 7 -10.24 12.85 -7.51
N GLN A 8 -10.70 11.61 -7.65
CA GLN A 8 -10.31 10.53 -6.75
C GLN A 8 -8.90 10.05 -7.09
N VAL A 9 -8.03 10.01 -6.08
CA VAL A 9 -6.62 9.62 -6.21
C VAL A 9 -6.33 8.43 -5.33
N ALA A 10 -5.84 7.35 -5.92
CA ALA A 10 -5.38 6.16 -5.20
C ALA A 10 -3.86 6.04 -5.24
N LEU A 11 -3.25 5.82 -4.08
CA LEU A 11 -1.87 5.37 -3.94
C LEU A 11 -1.85 3.88 -3.62
N ILE A 12 -1.09 3.10 -4.40
CA ILE A 12 -1.01 1.64 -4.26
C ILE A 12 0.44 1.21 -4.14
N SER A 13 0.87 0.77 -2.95
CA SER A 13 2.17 0.13 -2.80
C SER A 13 2.13 -1.30 -3.35
N GLY A 14 3.25 -1.81 -3.88
CA GLY A 14 3.24 -3.11 -4.56
C GLY A 14 2.37 -3.13 -5.82
N GLY A 15 2.13 -1.97 -6.44
CA GLY A 15 1.23 -1.83 -7.60
C GLY A 15 1.81 -2.33 -8.93
N THR A 16 3.02 -2.88 -8.94
CA THR A 16 3.71 -3.33 -10.17
C THR A 16 3.33 -4.74 -10.61
N SER A 17 2.69 -5.53 -9.74
CA SER A 17 2.28 -6.92 -9.98
C SER A 17 1.09 -7.34 -9.13
N GLY A 18 0.61 -8.56 -9.31
CA GLY A 18 -0.36 -9.23 -8.44
C GLY A 18 -1.61 -8.41 -8.11
N ILE A 19 -1.99 -8.43 -6.83
CA ILE A 19 -3.19 -7.76 -6.31
C ILE A 19 -3.12 -6.25 -6.53
N GLY A 20 -1.98 -5.62 -6.23
CA GLY A 20 -1.81 -4.18 -6.41
C GLY A 20 -1.99 -3.71 -7.86
N PHE A 21 -1.43 -4.45 -8.82
CA PHE A 21 -1.61 -4.16 -10.24
C PHE A 21 -3.07 -4.35 -10.70
N ALA A 22 -3.73 -5.42 -10.25
CA ALA A 22 -5.13 -5.68 -10.57
C ALA A 22 -6.04 -4.58 -10.01
N THR A 23 -5.78 -4.14 -8.77
CA THR A 23 -6.49 -3.01 -8.14
C THR A 23 -6.27 -1.72 -8.91
N ALA A 24 -5.01 -1.41 -9.29
CA ALA A 24 -4.69 -0.23 -10.10
C ALA A 24 -5.47 -0.22 -11.42
N LYS A 25 -5.49 -1.37 -12.12
CA LYS A 25 -6.24 -1.52 -13.38
C LYS A 25 -7.73 -1.25 -13.19
N LEU A 26 -8.34 -1.76 -12.13
CA LEU A 26 -9.76 -1.58 -11.85
C LEU A 26 -10.08 -0.10 -11.58
N LEU A 27 -9.33 0.53 -10.67
CA LEU A 27 -9.53 1.93 -10.33
C LEU A 27 -9.33 2.88 -11.52
N LEU A 28 -8.38 2.59 -12.40
CA LEU A 28 -8.21 3.36 -13.64
C LEU A 28 -9.41 3.26 -14.57
N LYS A 29 -10.05 2.09 -14.66
CA LYS A 29 -11.29 1.92 -15.45
C LYS A 29 -12.46 2.69 -14.85
N GLU A 30 -12.50 2.84 -13.53
CA GLU A 30 -13.49 3.64 -12.79
C GLU A 30 -13.17 5.15 -12.81
N GLY A 31 -12.14 5.58 -13.55
CA GLY A 31 -11.81 6.98 -13.75
C GLY A 31 -10.89 7.62 -12.73
N TRP A 32 -10.39 6.86 -11.75
CA TRP A 32 -9.45 7.34 -10.73
C TRP A 32 -8.11 7.74 -11.33
N CYS A 33 -7.45 8.70 -10.68
CA CYS A 33 -6.00 8.88 -10.81
C CYS A 33 -5.29 7.85 -9.93
N VAL A 34 -4.29 7.16 -10.44
CA VAL A 34 -3.61 6.09 -9.72
C VAL A 34 -2.10 6.30 -9.71
N VAL A 35 -1.51 6.25 -8.54
CA VAL A 35 -0.06 6.09 -8.36
C VAL A 35 0.22 4.67 -7.93
N ILE A 36 1.06 3.98 -8.68
CA ILE A 36 1.62 2.69 -8.28
C ILE A 36 3.05 2.88 -7.79
N ASN A 37 3.41 2.16 -6.73
CA ASN A 37 4.76 2.14 -6.18
C ASN A 37 5.35 0.73 -6.23
N GLY A 38 6.66 0.65 -6.32
CA GLY A 38 7.46 -0.56 -6.25
C GLY A 38 8.94 -0.25 -6.18
N ARG A 39 9.76 -1.23 -5.77
CA ARG A 39 11.21 -1.07 -5.57
C ARG A 39 12.00 -1.03 -6.88
N ASP A 40 11.60 -1.84 -7.85
CA ASP A 40 12.32 -2.00 -9.11
C ASP A 40 11.80 -1.07 -10.20
N GLU A 41 12.66 -0.17 -10.66
CA GLU A 41 12.33 0.86 -11.66
C GLU A 41 11.86 0.24 -12.99
N LYS A 42 12.56 -0.79 -13.47
CA LYS A 42 12.24 -1.43 -14.76
C LYS A 42 10.87 -2.09 -14.74
N SER A 43 10.55 -2.82 -13.68
CA SER A 43 9.24 -3.45 -13.47
C SER A 43 8.15 -2.40 -13.30
N GLY A 44 8.43 -1.31 -12.59
CA GLY A 44 7.53 -0.20 -12.38
C GLY A 44 7.14 0.50 -13.66
N GLN A 45 8.10 0.87 -14.49
CA GLN A 45 7.84 1.49 -15.80
C GLN A 45 7.08 0.54 -16.75
N LYS A 46 7.42 -0.76 -16.75
CA LYS A 46 6.68 -1.77 -17.52
C LYS A 46 5.22 -1.88 -17.06
N ALA A 47 4.97 -1.88 -15.76
CA ALA A 47 3.62 -1.92 -15.19
C ALA A 47 2.84 -0.65 -15.57
N LYS A 48 3.44 0.54 -15.41
CA LYS A 48 2.85 1.81 -15.82
C LYS A 48 2.45 1.79 -17.30
N MET A 49 3.34 1.34 -18.20
CA MET A 49 3.02 1.24 -19.64
C MET A 49 1.82 0.32 -19.91
N LYS A 50 1.73 -0.82 -19.23
CA LYS A 50 0.57 -1.73 -19.35
C LYS A 50 -0.72 -1.07 -18.86
N LEU A 51 -0.68 -0.35 -17.74
CA LEU A 51 -1.82 0.33 -17.13
C LEU A 51 -2.29 1.53 -17.96
N ARG A 52 -1.38 2.23 -18.65
CA ARG A 52 -1.74 3.35 -19.57
C ARG A 52 -2.70 2.97 -20.69
N ARG A 53 -2.83 1.69 -21.01
CA ARG A 53 -3.84 1.19 -21.96
C ARG A 53 -5.28 1.36 -21.47
N TYR A 54 -5.47 1.52 -20.15
CA TYR A 54 -6.79 1.73 -19.54
C TYR A 54 -7.06 3.19 -19.25
N SER A 55 -6.05 3.96 -18.86
CA SER A 55 -6.14 5.40 -18.63
C SER A 55 -4.76 6.04 -18.61
N SER A 56 -4.65 7.28 -19.09
CA SER A 56 -3.42 8.09 -18.95
C SER A 56 -3.19 8.60 -17.52
N LYS A 57 -4.20 8.48 -16.63
CA LYS A 57 -4.18 8.94 -15.23
C LYS A 57 -3.37 8.01 -14.31
N VAL A 58 -2.34 7.34 -14.81
CA VAL A 58 -1.46 6.46 -14.02
C VAL A 58 -0.05 7.01 -13.96
N GLN A 59 0.53 7.00 -12.75
CA GLN A 59 1.95 7.30 -12.51
C GLN A 59 2.61 6.18 -11.73
N TYR A 60 3.91 6.08 -11.86
CA TYR A 60 4.77 5.19 -11.08
C TYR A 60 5.76 6.02 -10.30
N ILE A 61 5.92 5.70 -9.03
CA ILE A 61 6.94 6.29 -8.14
C ILE A 61 7.75 5.14 -7.57
N GLN A 62 9.05 5.11 -7.90
CA GLN A 62 9.97 4.16 -7.30
C GLN A 62 10.12 4.43 -5.81
N GLY A 63 10.26 3.39 -5.01
CA GLY A 63 10.62 3.50 -3.59
C GLY A 63 10.42 2.20 -2.84
N ASP A 64 11.20 2.05 -1.79
CA ASP A 64 11.18 0.92 -0.88
C ASP A 64 10.38 1.29 0.37
N VAL A 65 9.20 0.70 0.54
CA VAL A 65 8.32 1.00 1.67
C VAL A 65 8.90 0.58 3.02
N SER A 66 9.92 -0.29 3.06
CA SER A 66 10.65 -0.60 4.30
C SER A 66 11.44 0.60 4.86
N LYS A 67 11.61 1.66 4.03
CA LYS A 67 12.29 2.91 4.38
C LYS A 67 11.29 4.02 4.62
N ILE A 68 11.31 4.62 5.80
CA ILE A 68 10.36 5.66 6.20
C ILE A 68 10.45 6.88 5.29
N GLU A 69 11.66 7.25 4.90
CA GLU A 69 11.92 8.38 4.01
C GLU A 69 11.25 8.18 2.65
N ASP A 70 11.28 6.95 2.13
CA ASP A 70 10.61 6.62 0.89
C ASP A 70 9.08 6.66 1.03
N CYS A 71 8.52 6.17 2.14
CA CYS A 71 7.08 6.29 2.42
C CYS A 71 6.63 7.76 2.38
N GLN A 72 7.35 8.65 3.06
CA GLN A 72 7.07 10.08 3.08
C GLN A 72 7.22 10.72 1.69
N ARG A 73 8.28 10.38 0.97
CA ARG A 73 8.53 10.89 -0.38
C ARG A 73 7.47 10.45 -1.38
N ILE A 74 7.10 9.17 -1.39
CA ILE A 74 6.05 8.63 -2.27
C ILE A 74 4.73 9.36 -2.07
N VAL A 75 4.33 9.58 -0.84
CA VAL A 75 3.11 10.33 -0.51
C VAL A 75 3.20 11.78 -0.99
N LYS A 76 4.31 12.46 -0.68
CA LYS A 76 4.54 13.87 -1.09
C LYS A 76 4.51 14.02 -2.61
N GLU A 77 5.16 13.13 -3.34
CA GLU A 77 5.17 13.13 -4.80
C GLU A 77 3.77 12.83 -5.38
N THR A 78 3.01 11.91 -4.79
CA THR A 78 1.63 11.62 -5.18
C THR A 78 0.76 12.87 -5.07
N VAL A 79 0.86 13.57 -3.95
CA VAL A 79 0.13 14.82 -3.72
C VAL A 79 0.56 15.93 -4.69
N LYS A 80 1.85 16.03 -4.99
CA LYS A 80 2.36 16.98 -5.99
C LYS A 80 1.78 16.71 -7.38
N LEU A 81 1.60 15.43 -7.75
CA LEU A 81 1.09 15.03 -9.07
C LEU A 81 -0.41 15.26 -9.22
N PHE A 82 -1.20 14.98 -8.19
CA PHE A 82 -2.67 14.92 -8.30
C PHE A 82 -3.42 15.81 -7.30
N GLY A 83 -2.73 16.52 -6.42
CA GLY A 83 -3.33 17.47 -5.49
C GLY A 83 -3.84 16.89 -4.18
N GLY A 84 -3.90 15.57 -4.02
CA GLY A 84 -4.40 14.91 -2.82
C GLY A 84 -4.34 13.39 -2.92
N ILE A 85 -4.87 12.71 -1.88
CA ILE A 85 -5.03 11.25 -1.85
C ILE A 85 -6.40 10.96 -1.24
N SER A 86 -7.18 10.10 -1.91
CA SER A 86 -8.52 9.65 -1.48
C SER A 86 -8.53 8.20 -1.03
N ALA A 87 -7.57 7.40 -1.49
CA ALA A 87 -7.42 6.01 -1.09
C ALA A 87 -5.96 5.58 -1.02
N LEU A 88 -5.65 4.74 -0.04
CA LEU A 88 -4.39 4.02 0.07
C LEU A 88 -4.65 2.51 0.01
N VAL A 89 -3.87 1.78 -0.78
CA VAL A 89 -3.83 0.32 -0.76
C VAL A 89 -2.40 -0.13 -0.46
N THR A 90 -2.18 -0.80 0.67
CA THR A 90 -0.86 -1.34 1.02
C THR A 90 -0.76 -2.79 0.56
N ALA A 91 -0.42 -2.97 -0.73
CA ALA A 91 -0.27 -4.28 -1.35
C ALA A 91 1.21 -4.70 -1.55
N ALA A 92 2.17 -3.88 -1.13
CA ALA A 92 3.55 -4.32 -1.03
C ALA A 92 3.67 -5.41 0.04
N GLY A 93 4.33 -6.50 -0.30
CA GLY A 93 4.52 -7.61 0.63
C GLY A 93 5.71 -8.46 0.21
N TYR A 94 6.34 -9.05 1.20
CA TYR A 94 7.34 -10.09 1.08
C TYR A 94 6.77 -11.38 1.67
N TYR A 95 7.00 -12.48 0.97
CA TYR A 95 6.56 -13.81 1.36
C TYR A 95 7.70 -14.79 1.16
N GLU A 96 7.98 -15.57 2.19
CA GLU A 96 8.90 -16.68 2.16
C GLU A 96 8.41 -17.76 3.12
N GLU A 97 8.46 -19.01 2.68
CA GLU A 97 8.19 -20.19 3.51
C GLU A 97 9.51 -20.70 4.07
N GLU A 98 9.65 -20.68 5.39
CA GLU A 98 10.85 -21.14 6.06
C GLU A 98 10.49 -21.71 7.44
N LEU A 99 11.07 -22.85 7.79
CA LEU A 99 10.93 -23.41 9.14
C LEU A 99 11.61 -22.47 10.14
N LEU A 100 11.01 -22.30 11.31
CA LEU A 100 11.54 -21.37 12.32
C LEU A 100 13.03 -21.60 12.68
N ALA A 101 13.49 -22.86 12.62
CA ALA A 101 14.87 -23.21 12.90
C ALA A 101 15.87 -22.62 11.86
N ASP A 102 15.40 -22.30 10.65
CA ASP A 102 16.24 -21.87 9.53
C ASP A 102 16.12 -20.34 9.30
N VAL A 103 15.13 -19.69 9.92
CA VAL A 103 14.88 -18.24 9.75
C VAL A 103 16.10 -17.43 10.17
N THR A 104 16.59 -16.62 9.24
CA THR A 104 17.68 -15.67 9.49
C THR A 104 17.15 -14.31 9.96
N GLU A 105 17.98 -13.54 10.69
CA GLU A 105 17.68 -12.16 11.05
C GLU A 105 17.36 -11.30 9.81
N ALA A 106 18.13 -11.47 8.74
CA ALA A 106 17.92 -10.74 7.49
C ALA A 106 16.55 -11.03 6.84
N ALA A 107 16.13 -12.30 6.82
CA ALA A 107 14.80 -12.69 6.29
C ALA A 107 13.68 -12.11 7.17
N PHE A 108 13.84 -12.17 8.49
CA PHE A 108 12.91 -11.56 9.45
C PHE A 108 12.78 -10.03 9.20
N ASP A 109 13.91 -9.34 9.11
CA ASP A 109 13.95 -7.88 8.93
C ASP A 109 13.36 -7.46 7.59
N GLU A 110 13.62 -8.19 6.50
CA GLU A 110 13.00 -7.90 5.20
C GLU A 110 11.49 -8.10 5.25
N MET A 111 11.02 -9.17 5.90
CA MET A 111 9.60 -9.48 6.03
C MET A 111 8.87 -8.45 6.87
N PHE A 112 9.34 -8.17 8.07
CA PHE A 112 8.72 -7.17 8.95
C PHE A 112 8.91 -5.75 8.41
N GLY A 113 10.06 -5.46 7.81
CA GLY A 113 10.34 -4.19 7.14
C GLY A 113 9.32 -3.88 6.05
N THR A 114 9.05 -4.84 5.17
CA THR A 114 8.11 -4.65 4.06
C THR A 114 6.66 -4.75 4.53
N ASN A 115 6.28 -5.85 5.21
CA ASN A 115 4.88 -6.16 5.49
C ASN A 115 4.29 -5.28 6.61
N VAL A 116 5.07 -5.01 7.66
CA VAL A 116 4.59 -4.30 8.86
C VAL A 116 5.01 -2.84 8.83
N LYS A 117 6.33 -2.58 8.89
CA LYS A 117 6.86 -1.20 8.93
C LYS A 117 6.40 -0.38 7.73
N GLY A 118 6.49 -0.95 6.52
CA GLY A 118 6.05 -0.28 5.29
C GLY A 118 4.56 0.06 5.32
N THR A 119 3.71 -0.88 5.76
CA THR A 119 2.27 -0.64 5.92
C THR A 119 1.99 0.48 6.92
N VAL A 120 2.60 0.42 8.11
CA VAL A 120 2.39 1.40 9.19
C VAL A 120 2.80 2.81 8.76
N PHE A 121 4.02 2.98 8.25
CA PHE A 121 4.54 4.31 7.94
C PHE A 121 3.97 4.90 6.65
N LEU A 122 3.55 4.07 5.70
CA LEU A 122 2.81 4.56 4.54
C LEU A 122 1.40 5.03 4.95
N CYS A 123 0.70 4.28 5.82
CA CYS A 123 -0.55 4.72 6.43
C CYS A 123 -0.36 6.04 7.17
N GLN A 124 0.65 6.15 8.04
CA GLN A 124 0.94 7.39 8.79
C GLN A 124 1.12 8.59 7.86
N ALA A 125 1.90 8.44 6.80
CA ALA A 125 2.22 9.52 5.88
C ALA A 125 0.99 10.05 5.11
N VAL A 126 -0.02 9.19 4.82
CA VAL A 126 -1.22 9.62 4.08
C VAL A 126 -2.32 10.21 4.96
N LEU A 127 -2.29 10.02 6.29
CA LEU A 127 -3.39 10.41 7.19
C LEU A 127 -3.87 11.86 7.02
N PRO A 128 -3.00 12.88 6.90
CA PRO A 128 -3.45 14.27 6.73
C PRO A 128 -4.35 14.44 5.50
N TYR A 129 -4.03 13.77 4.41
CA TYR A 129 -4.76 13.85 3.15
C TYR A 129 -6.07 13.06 3.19
N LEU A 130 -6.05 11.87 3.80
CA LEU A 130 -7.25 11.05 3.95
C LEU A 130 -8.27 11.66 4.93
N ARG A 131 -7.82 12.35 5.97
CA ARG A 131 -8.71 13.12 6.85
C ARG A 131 -9.41 14.25 6.08
N SER A 132 -8.68 14.95 5.20
CA SER A 132 -9.25 16.01 4.37
C SER A 132 -10.24 15.48 3.32
N SER A 133 -9.95 14.34 2.72
CA SER A 133 -10.77 13.73 1.67
C SER A 133 -11.89 12.82 2.22
N LYS A 134 -11.91 12.52 3.53
CA LYS A 134 -12.75 11.47 4.16
C LYS A 134 -12.58 10.13 3.44
N GLY A 135 -11.35 9.79 3.11
CA GLY A 135 -10.98 8.72 2.22
C GLY A 135 -10.99 7.32 2.84
N SER A 136 -10.17 6.42 2.29
CA SER A 136 -10.10 5.04 2.79
C SER A 136 -8.70 4.44 2.68
N ILE A 137 -8.44 3.47 3.57
CA ILE A 137 -7.25 2.61 3.56
C ILE A 137 -7.72 1.17 3.40
N VAL A 138 -7.04 0.43 2.53
CA VAL A 138 -7.16 -1.03 2.43
C VAL A 138 -5.78 -1.63 2.62
N THR A 139 -5.65 -2.48 3.63
CA THR A 139 -4.41 -3.23 3.89
C THR A 139 -4.54 -4.66 3.37
N ILE A 140 -3.50 -5.19 2.76
CA ILE A 140 -3.51 -6.57 2.29
C ILE A 140 -2.88 -7.47 3.35
N ALA A 141 -3.73 -8.14 4.10
CA ALA A 141 -3.34 -9.19 5.05
C ALA A 141 -3.19 -10.56 4.37
N SER A 142 -3.38 -11.62 5.11
CA SER A 142 -3.40 -13.01 4.65
C SER A 142 -4.21 -13.86 5.64
N ASP A 143 -4.72 -14.99 5.20
CA ASP A 143 -5.25 -16.04 6.07
C ASP A 143 -4.20 -16.55 7.06
N ALA A 144 -2.92 -16.58 6.65
CA ALA A 144 -1.80 -16.89 7.54
C ALA A 144 -1.66 -15.94 8.75
N GLY A 145 -2.26 -14.76 8.71
CA GLY A 145 -2.36 -13.85 9.86
C GLY A 145 -3.52 -14.19 10.82
N LEU A 146 -4.36 -15.14 10.46
CA LEU A 146 -5.54 -15.56 11.23
C LEU A 146 -5.46 -17.02 11.66
N GLN A 147 -4.77 -17.86 10.90
CA GLN A 147 -4.59 -19.27 11.18
C GLN A 147 -3.11 -19.70 11.00
N GLY A 148 -2.74 -20.83 11.61
CA GLY A 148 -1.38 -21.36 11.49
C GLY A 148 -1.17 -22.11 10.17
N ASN A 149 -0.02 -21.87 9.55
CA ASN A 149 0.45 -22.62 8.38
C ASN A 149 1.88 -23.09 8.62
N VAL A 150 2.21 -24.30 8.17
CA VAL A 150 3.57 -24.86 8.29
C VAL A 150 4.55 -23.95 7.52
N ALA A 151 5.74 -23.77 8.06
CA ALA A 151 6.81 -22.93 7.49
C ALA A 151 6.43 -21.43 7.29
N CYS A 152 5.35 -20.96 7.91
CA CYS A 152 4.86 -19.59 7.77
C CYS A 152 4.85 -18.82 9.11
N SER A 153 5.61 -19.26 10.13
CA SER A 153 5.55 -18.64 11.46
C SER A 153 5.86 -17.13 11.45
N VAL A 154 6.92 -16.71 10.77
CA VAL A 154 7.30 -15.29 10.66
C VAL A 154 6.38 -14.53 9.69
N TYR A 155 6.03 -15.13 8.56
CA TYR A 155 5.06 -14.52 7.64
C TYR A 155 3.70 -14.33 8.29
N GLY A 156 3.17 -15.37 8.96
CA GLY A 156 1.91 -15.30 9.68
C GLY A 156 1.94 -14.23 10.77
N ALA A 157 3.02 -14.15 11.55
CA ALA A 157 3.22 -13.09 12.55
C ALA A 157 3.17 -11.69 11.91
N SER A 158 3.86 -11.48 10.77
CA SER A 158 3.83 -10.20 10.05
C SER A 158 2.42 -9.83 9.57
N LYS A 159 1.65 -10.80 9.07
CA LYS A 159 0.28 -10.58 8.59
C LYS A 159 -0.74 -10.45 9.73
N GLY A 160 -0.52 -11.15 10.85
CA GLY A 160 -1.27 -10.94 12.09
C GLY A 160 -1.08 -9.53 12.66
N ALA A 161 0.14 -9.01 12.60
CA ALA A 161 0.42 -7.62 12.96
C ALA A 161 -0.36 -6.63 12.08
N VAL A 162 -0.44 -6.86 10.76
CA VAL A 162 -1.25 -6.03 9.84
C VAL A 162 -2.73 -6.11 10.19
N VAL A 163 -3.28 -7.28 10.50
CA VAL A 163 -4.68 -7.44 10.92
C VAL A 163 -4.99 -6.61 12.18
N SER A 164 -4.15 -6.75 13.22
CA SER A 164 -4.34 -6.02 14.47
C SER A 164 -4.19 -4.50 14.28
N PHE A 165 -3.16 -4.08 13.55
CA PHE A 165 -2.94 -2.68 13.18
C PHE A 165 -4.16 -2.09 12.47
N THR A 166 -4.71 -2.79 11.48
CA THR A 166 -5.87 -2.34 10.70
C THR A 166 -7.08 -2.09 11.59
N LYS A 167 -7.38 -3.03 12.51
CA LYS A 167 -8.48 -2.89 13.46
C LYS A 167 -8.31 -1.66 14.36
N SER A 168 -7.11 -1.48 14.93
CA SER A 168 -6.83 -0.32 15.80
C SER A 168 -6.91 0.99 15.03
N LEU A 169 -6.27 1.07 13.85
CA LEU A 169 -6.31 2.26 13.01
C LEU A 169 -7.73 2.61 12.56
N SER A 170 -8.59 1.61 12.34
CA SER A 170 -9.99 1.87 11.96
C SER A 170 -10.75 2.63 13.04
N LEU A 171 -10.50 2.32 14.32
CA LEU A 171 -11.09 3.03 15.47
C LEU A 171 -10.52 4.45 15.61
N GLU A 172 -9.20 4.61 15.45
CA GLU A 172 -8.56 5.93 15.49
C GLU A 172 -9.04 6.86 14.39
N MET A 173 -9.37 6.31 13.22
CA MET A 173 -9.74 7.09 12.04
C MET A 173 -11.26 7.30 11.91
N ALA A 174 -12.08 6.57 12.62
CA ALA A 174 -13.54 6.71 12.60
C ALA A 174 -14.03 8.14 12.89
N PRO A 175 -13.51 8.88 13.90
CA PRO A 175 -13.91 10.27 14.16
C PRO A 175 -13.62 11.21 12.97
N HIS A 176 -12.71 10.83 12.08
CA HIS A 176 -12.32 11.61 10.89
C HIS A 176 -13.08 11.17 9.62
N SER A 177 -14.04 10.23 9.74
CA SER A 177 -14.76 9.64 8.60
C SER A 177 -13.82 8.96 7.58
N VAL A 178 -12.66 8.46 8.01
CA VAL A 178 -11.74 7.66 7.19
C VAL A 178 -11.98 6.19 7.49
N ARG A 179 -12.30 5.42 6.45
CA ARG A 179 -12.52 3.97 6.58
C ARG A 179 -11.20 3.23 6.45
N VAL A 180 -10.99 2.20 7.28
CA VAL A 180 -9.79 1.34 7.23
C VAL A 180 -10.22 -0.12 7.29
N ASN A 181 -9.79 -0.91 6.30
CA ASN A 181 -10.12 -2.33 6.14
C ASN A 181 -8.91 -3.17 5.73
#